data_18679e439bd153c08e1d6382b74f6932
#
_entry.id   18679e439bd153c08e1d6382b74f6932
#
_cell.length_a   1.000
_cell.length_b   1.000
_cell.length_c   1.000
_cell.angle_alpha   90.00
_cell.angle_beta   90.00
_cell.angle_gamma   90.00
#
_symmetry.space_group_name_H-M   'P 1'
#
loop_
_entity.id
_entity.type
_entity.pdbx_description
1 polymer ?
#
loop_
_entity_poly.entity_id
_entity_poly.type
_entity_poly.pdbx_seq_one_letter_code
_entity_poly.pdbx_strand_id
1 'polypeptide(L)'
;MVSAVPATDHLRNGEPVIGVLALQGSFPLHIASLERCGARTRRVRKPADLEGLSGLVIPGGESTTMENLALRCGLFEALGKAGRGGLPIFGTCAGAILLGKGAERPERLELVNVEVRRNAYGRQVDSFSQDLDLAPFDSPFHGVFIRAPIIEAPPGNSDCEILGKHDGNPVLLRSGQFLLATFHPELTSDLRVHKLFLQICGVTGSCAEPEVPGEAAVNLLREKSI
;
A
#
# COMPACT_ATOMS: atom_id res chain seq x y z
N MET A 1 17.04 -18.74 -31.88
CA MET A 1 17.95 -17.86 -31.12
C MET A 1 17.11 -16.72 -30.58
N VAL A 2 16.72 -16.79 -29.31
CA VAL A 2 15.94 -15.72 -28.65
C VAL A 2 16.96 -14.85 -27.91
N SER A 3 17.10 -13.61 -28.39
CA SER A 3 18.04 -12.63 -27.85
C SER A 3 17.56 -12.22 -26.44
N ALA A 4 18.36 -12.51 -25.42
CA ALA A 4 18.16 -12.03 -24.06
C ALA A 4 18.41 -10.52 -24.05
N VAL A 5 17.41 -9.74 -23.62
CA VAL A 5 17.55 -8.32 -23.31
C VAL A 5 18.38 -8.19 -22.03
N PRO A 6 19.51 -7.49 -22.03
CA PRO A 6 20.31 -7.31 -20.83
C PRO A 6 19.60 -6.33 -19.89
N ALA A 7 19.30 -6.79 -18.68
CA ALA A 7 18.90 -5.93 -17.57
C ALA A 7 20.12 -5.14 -17.05
N THR A 8 20.45 -4.04 -17.70
CA THR A 8 21.37 -3.03 -17.15
C THR A 8 20.58 -1.79 -16.82
N ASP A 9 20.02 -1.82 -15.61
CA ASP A 9 19.47 -0.63 -14.96
C ASP A 9 20.66 0.25 -14.50
N HIS A 10 21.07 1.16 -15.38
CA HIS A 10 22.01 2.20 -15.01
C HIS A 10 21.27 3.18 -14.08
N LEU A 11 21.41 2.96 -12.76
CA LEU A 11 21.02 3.89 -11.70
C LEU A 11 21.59 5.28 -12.05
N ARG A 12 20.73 6.15 -12.58
CA ARG A 12 21.02 7.59 -12.59
C ARG A 12 21.00 8.02 -11.12
N ASN A 13 22.16 8.34 -10.58
CA ASN A 13 22.35 8.79 -9.20
C ASN A 13 21.43 9.99 -8.94
N GLY A 14 20.49 9.85 -7.98
CA GLY A 14 19.73 10.94 -7.41
C GLY A 14 18.21 10.95 -7.62
N GLU A 15 17.64 10.15 -8.51
CA GLU A 15 16.18 10.12 -8.65
C GLU A 15 15.53 9.19 -7.61
N PRO A 16 14.46 9.66 -6.92
CA PRO A 16 13.77 8.87 -5.90
C PRO A 16 13.14 7.61 -6.52
N VAL A 17 13.30 6.48 -5.84
CA VAL A 17 12.75 5.19 -6.24
C VAL A 17 11.78 4.68 -5.18
N ILE A 18 10.57 4.34 -5.57
CA ILE A 18 9.57 3.74 -4.70
C ILE A 18 9.56 2.22 -4.86
N GLY A 19 9.84 1.51 -3.76
CA GLY A 19 9.71 0.07 -3.71
C GLY A 19 8.24 -0.35 -3.67
N VAL A 20 7.93 -1.50 -4.28
CA VAL A 20 6.62 -2.16 -4.09
C VAL A 20 6.90 -3.61 -3.73
N LEU A 21 6.42 -4.05 -2.56
CA LEU A 21 6.58 -5.43 -2.10
C LEU A 21 5.89 -6.37 -3.07
N ALA A 22 6.67 -7.21 -3.77
CA ALA A 22 6.22 -8.05 -4.88
C ALA A 22 6.29 -9.55 -4.57
N LEU A 23 5.85 -9.92 -3.34
CA LEU A 23 5.74 -11.31 -2.90
C LEU A 23 4.39 -11.92 -3.27
N GLN A 24 3.29 -11.17 -3.03
CA GLN A 24 1.92 -11.59 -3.28
C GLN A 24 1.01 -10.36 -3.30
N GLY A 25 -0.19 -10.45 -3.94
CA GLY A 25 -1.21 -9.40 -3.92
C GLY A 25 -1.17 -8.46 -5.12
N SER A 26 -1.80 -7.29 -4.96
CA SER A 26 -2.06 -6.31 -6.03
C SER A 26 -0.86 -5.40 -6.40
N PHE A 27 0.38 -5.86 -6.11
CA PHE A 27 1.58 -5.06 -6.37
C PHE A 27 1.71 -4.53 -7.82
N PRO A 28 1.28 -5.22 -8.90
CA PRO A 28 1.37 -4.68 -10.25
C PRO A 28 0.52 -3.43 -10.44
N LEU A 29 -0.65 -3.35 -9.79
CA LEU A 29 -1.53 -2.19 -9.87
C LEU A 29 -0.98 -0.98 -9.12
N HIS A 30 -0.33 -1.20 -7.97
CA HIS A 30 0.38 -0.13 -7.27
C HIS A 30 1.56 0.41 -8.10
N ILE A 31 2.33 -0.48 -8.76
CA ILE A 31 3.39 -0.08 -9.68
C ILE A 31 2.82 0.83 -10.77
N ALA A 32 1.76 0.38 -11.46
CA ALA A 32 1.13 1.17 -12.52
C ALA A 32 0.62 2.54 -12.02
N SER A 33 0.00 2.59 -10.83
CA SER A 33 -0.48 3.84 -10.23
C SER A 33 0.67 4.80 -9.90
N LEU A 34 1.76 4.30 -9.33
CA LEU A 34 2.95 5.11 -9.00
C LEU A 34 3.65 5.62 -10.26
N GLU A 35 3.78 4.78 -11.29
CA GLU A 35 4.38 5.16 -12.57
C GLU A 35 3.54 6.21 -13.29
N ARG A 36 2.20 6.12 -13.24
CA ARG A 36 1.29 7.18 -13.70
C ARG A 36 1.45 8.49 -12.91
N CYS A 37 1.88 8.44 -11.65
CA CYS A 37 2.27 9.61 -10.87
C CYS A 37 3.68 10.13 -11.22
N GLY A 38 4.38 9.54 -12.19
CA GLY A 38 5.74 9.92 -12.58
C GLY A 38 6.83 9.36 -11.67
N ALA A 39 6.52 8.45 -10.73
CA ALA A 39 7.51 7.86 -9.86
C ALA A 39 8.23 6.68 -10.54
N ARG A 40 9.53 6.54 -10.28
CA ARG A 40 10.27 5.32 -10.61
C ARG A 40 9.95 4.24 -9.58
N THR A 41 9.72 3.01 -10.05
CA THR A 41 9.37 1.90 -9.16
C THR A 41 10.42 0.79 -9.16
N ARG A 42 10.47 0.03 -8.05
CA ARG A 42 11.27 -1.21 -7.92
C ARG A 42 10.43 -2.29 -7.26
N ARG A 43 10.42 -3.48 -7.84
CA ARG A 43 9.84 -4.67 -7.18
C ARG A 43 10.76 -5.14 -6.07
N VAL A 44 10.23 -5.24 -4.84
CA VAL A 44 10.96 -5.69 -3.66
C VAL A 44 10.59 -7.15 -3.39
N ARG A 45 11.59 -8.05 -3.47
CA ARG A 45 11.44 -9.49 -3.25
C ARG A 45 12.46 -10.08 -2.28
N LYS A 46 13.54 -9.36 -2.00
CA LYS A 46 14.63 -9.76 -1.11
C LYS A 46 15.16 -8.53 -0.35
N PRO A 47 15.84 -8.71 0.80
CA PRO A 47 16.35 -7.59 1.60
C PRO A 47 17.18 -6.56 0.83
N ALA A 48 18.04 -7.01 -0.08
CA ALA A 48 18.88 -6.11 -0.87
C ALA A 48 18.09 -5.15 -1.78
N ASP A 49 16.83 -5.48 -2.12
CA ASP A 49 15.99 -4.62 -2.95
C ASP A 49 15.48 -3.38 -2.19
N LEU A 50 15.62 -3.35 -0.86
CA LEU A 50 15.26 -2.21 -0.01
C LEU A 50 16.31 -1.08 -0.04
N GLU A 51 17.51 -1.37 -0.51
CA GLU A 51 18.61 -0.41 -0.51
C GLU A 51 18.32 0.78 -1.44
N GLY A 52 18.51 2.00 -0.93
CA GLY A 52 18.34 3.24 -1.70
C GLY A 52 16.91 3.59 -2.08
N LEU A 53 15.90 2.99 -1.45
CA LEU A 53 14.50 3.37 -1.64
C LEU A 53 14.17 4.68 -0.94
N SER A 54 13.35 5.51 -1.58
CA SER A 54 12.77 6.71 -1.00
C SER A 54 11.44 6.44 -0.28
N GLY A 55 10.81 5.30 -0.54
CA GLY A 55 9.58 4.84 0.10
C GLY A 55 9.24 3.42 -0.35
N LEU A 56 8.30 2.78 0.35
CA LEU A 56 7.87 1.41 0.08
C LEU A 56 6.35 1.28 0.15
N VAL A 57 5.75 0.60 -0.81
CA VAL A 57 4.34 0.17 -0.73
C VAL A 57 4.28 -1.31 -0.37
N ILE A 58 3.49 -1.65 0.66
CA ILE A 58 3.09 -3.01 1.00
C ILE A 58 1.64 -3.18 0.54
N PRO A 59 1.39 -3.94 -0.54
CA PRO A 59 0.09 -4.02 -1.18
C PRO A 59 -0.94 -4.80 -0.37
N GLY A 60 -2.20 -4.70 -0.79
CA GLY A 60 -3.24 -5.63 -0.40
C GLY A 60 -3.01 -7.03 -0.95
N GLY A 61 -3.63 -8.02 -0.30
CA GLY A 61 -3.50 -9.43 -0.63
C GLY A 61 -3.87 -10.33 0.54
N GLU A 62 -3.25 -11.51 0.62
CA GLU A 62 -3.42 -12.41 1.76
C GLU A 62 -2.26 -12.22 2.75
N SER A 63 -2.55 -11.62 3.92
CA SER A 63 -1.54 -11.15 4.86
C SER A 63 -0.68 -12.28 5.46
N THR A 64 -1.26 -13.45 5.74
CA THR A 64 -0.52 -14.60 6.28
C THR A 64 0.42 -15.21 5.23
N THR A 65 -0.01 -15.28 3.98
CA THR A 65 0.86 -15.72 2.87
C THR A 65 2.02 -14.74 2.68
N MET A 66 1.73 -13.44 2.73
CA MET A 66 2.75 -12.39 2.59
C MET A 66 3.78 -12.46 3.73
N GLU A 67 3.34 -12.63 4.99
CA GLU A 67 4.19 -12.86 6.16
C GLU A 67 5.10 -14.07 5.94
N ASN A 68 4.51 -15.23 5.61
CA ASN A 68 5.26 -16.48 5.44
C ASN A 68 6.33 -16.37 4.35
N LEU A 69 6.00 -15.72 3.23
CA LEU A 69 6.96 -15.49 2.14
C LEU A 69 8.08 -14.56 2.58
N ALA A 70 7.73 -13.45 3.30
CA ALA A 70 8.71 -12.49 3.80
C ALA A 70 9.66 -13.11 4.84
N LEU A 71 9.14 -13.95 5.75
CA LEU A 71 9.95 -14.67 6.74
C LEU A 71 10.95 -15.62 6.06
N ARG A 72 10.49 -16.40 5.07
CA ARG A 72 11.34 -17.37 4.36
C ARG A 72 12.54 -16.75 3.64
N CYS A 73 12.41 -15.51 3.15
CA CYS A 73 13.50 -14.83 2.45
C CYS A 73 14.23 -13.77 3.30
N GLY A 74 13.96 -13.69 4.62
CA GLY A 74 14.57 -12.74 5.54
C GLY A 74 14.10 -11.29 5.32
N LEU A 75 13.06 -11.09 4.50
CA LEU A 75 12.57 -9.75 4.17
C LEU A 75 11.73 -9.15 5.31
N PHE A 76 11.07 -9.99 6.13
CA PHE A 76 10.22 -9.51 7.23
C PHE A 76 11.01 -8.66 8.23
N GLU A 77 12.13 -9.17 8.72
CA GLU A 77 13.03 -8.43 9.63
C GLU A 77 13.61 -7.17 8.95
N ALA A 78 14.02 -7.30 7.67
CA ALA A 78 14.57 -6.18 6.91
C ALA A 78 13.54 -5.05 6.71
N LEU A 79 12.27 -5.37 6.48
CA LEU A 79 11.16 -4.41 6.41
C LEU A 79 10.98 -3.67 7.74
N GLY A 80 10.96 -4.39 8.85
CA GLY A 80 10.88 -3.80 10.19
C GLY A 80 12.06 -2.86 10.47
N LYS A 81 13.27 -3.28 10.14
CA LYS A 81 14.48 -2.46 10.29
C LYS A 81 14.42 -1.20 9.41
N ALA A 82 14.02 -1.32 8.14
CA ALA A 82 13.91 -0.19 7.22
C ALA A 82 12.88 0.84 7.70
N GLY A 83 11.69 0.40 8.15
CA GLY A 83 10.65 1.26 8.67
C GLY A 83 11.10 2.00 9.95
N ARG A 84 11.69 1.30 10.92
CA ARG A 84 12.28 1.92 12.12
C ARG A 84 13.46 2.85 11.79
N GLY A 85 14.15 2.60 10.69
CA GLY A 85 15.21 3.44 10.16
C GLY A 85 14.76 4.69 9.41
N GLY A 86 13.43 4.94 9.34
CA GLY A 86 12.89 6.17 8.75
C GLY A 86 12.36 6.00 7.32
N LEU A 87 12.39 4.79 6.72
CA LEU A 87 11.81 4.60 5.39
C LEU A 87 10.28 4.82 5.44
N PRO A 88 9.73 5.74 4.64
CA PRO A 88 8.29 5.89 4.48
C PRO A 88 7.65 4.61 3.94
N ILE A 89 6.56 4.15 4.57
CA ILE A 89 5.86 2.94 4.12
C ILE A 89 4.36 3.20 4.02
N PHE A 90 3.78 2.80 2.88
CA PHE A 90 2.35 2.79 2.64
C PHE A 90 1.83 1.35 2.63
N GLY A 91 0.93 1.01 3.55
CA GLY A 91 0.26 -0.28 3.60
C GLY A 91 -1.20 -0.19 3.21
N THR A 92 -1.64 -1.00 2.22
CA THR A 92 -3.06 -1.12 1.85
C THR A 92 -3.62 -2.47 2.29
N CYS A 93 -4.82 -2.51 2.86
CA CYS A 93 -5.51 -3.73 3.29
C CYS A 93 -4.57 -4.69 4.07
N ALA A 94 -4.05 -5.74 3.45
CA ALA A 94 -3.09 -6.66 4.06
C ALA A 94 -1.80 -5.96 4.50
N GLY A 95 -1.34 -4.95 3.76
CA GLY A 95 -0.18 -4.13 4.14
C GLY A 95 -0.44 -3.33 5.41
N ALA A 96 -1.63 -2.76 5.59
CA ALA A 96 -2.02 -2.08 6.82
C ALA A 96 -2.03 -3.05 8.01
N ILE A 97 -2.49 -4.29 7.79
CA ILE A 97 -2.43 -5.36 8.80
C ILE A 97 -1.00 -5.60 9.25
N LEU A 98 -0.04 -5.71 8.35
CA LEU A 98 1.36 -5.97 8.69
C LEU A 98 2.05 -4.79 9.40
N LEU A 99 1.65 -3.55 9.12
CA LEU A 99 2.25 -2.35 9.73
C LEU A 99 1.76 -2.08 11.15
N GLY A 100 0.53 -2.42 11.47
CA GLY A 100 -0.08 -2.19 12.79
C GLY A 100 0.27 -3.25 13.81
N LYS A 101 -0.53 -3.29 14.89
CA LYS A 101 -0.50 -4.28 15.96
C LYS A 101 -1.65 -5.26 15.82
N GLY A 102 -1.55 -6.40 16.50
CA GLY A 102 -2.60 -7.39 16.60
C GLY A 102 -2.07 -8.69 17.22
N ALA A 103 -2.89 -9.32 18.05
CA ALA A 103 -2.51 -10.53 18.80
C ALA A 103 -2.52 -11.82 17.96
N GLU A 104 -3.26 -11.81 16.84
CA GLU A 104 -3.42 -12.99 15.99
C GLU A 104 -2.49 -12.93 14.78
N ARG A 105 -2.22 -14.10 14.17
CA ARG A 105 -1.50 -14.15 12.90
C ARG A 105 -2.19 -13.30 11.80
N PRO A 106 -1.41 -12.67 10.92
CA PRO A 106 0.03 -12.74 10.73
C PRO A 106 0.83 -12.04 11.82
N GLU A 107 2.11 -12.38 11.95
CA GLU A 107 3.08 -11.60 12.72
C GLU A 107 3.13 -10.17 12.17
N ARG A 108 3.31 -9.20 13.05
CA ARG A 108 3.25 -7.77 12.72
C ARG A 108 4.64 -7.14 12.77
N LEU A 109 4.84 -6.13 11.94
CA LEU A 109 6.04 -5.29 11.99
C LEU A 109 5.99 -4.29 13.15
N GLU A 110 4.78 -4.01 13.66
CA GLU A 110 4.50 -3.10 14.77
C GLU A 110 5.14 -1.70 14.60
N LEU A 111 5.10 -1.19 13.39
CA LEU A 111 5.64 0.12 13.05
C LEU A 111 4.69 1.27 13.36
N VAL A 112 3.39 0.97 13.47
CA VAL A 112 2.34 1.94 13.79
C VAL A 112 1.57 1.48 15.02
N ASN A 113 1.37 2.41 15.98
CA ASN A 113 0.68 2.13 17.25
C ASN A 113 -0.85 2.15 17.09
N VAL A 114 -1.37 1.29 16.23
CA VAL A 114 -2.81 1.04 16.05
C VAL A 114 -3.07 -0.45 15.99
N GLU A 115 -4.19 -0.89 16.52
CA GLU A 115 -4.63 -2.27 16.33
C GLU A 115 -5.32 -2.40 14.97
N VAL A 116 -4.96 -3.44 14.20
CA VAL A 116 -5.56 -3.71 12.90
C VAL A 116 -6.15 -5.10 12.90
N ARG A 117 -7.48 -5.17 12.99
CA ARG A 117 -8.24 -6.43 13.05
C ARG A 117 -8.66 -6.90 11.67
N ARG A 118 -8.42 -8.17 11.39
CA ARG A 118 -8.84 -8.85 10.15
C ARG A 118 -10.33 -9.21 10.20
N ASN A 119 -10.96 -9.33 9.02
CA ASN A 119 -12.31 -9.88 8.84
C ASN A 119 -13.37 -9.24 9.75
N ALA A 120 -13.25 -7.96 10.05
CA ALA A 120 -14.04 -7.32 11.08
C ALA A 120 -15.44 -6.85 10.59
N TYR A 121 -15.69 -6.85 9.28
CA TYR A 121 -17.00 -6.50 8.70
C TYR A 121 -18.01 -7.68 8.66
N GLY A 122 -17.66 -8.84 9.25
CA GLY A 122 -18.54 -10.01 9.32
C GLY A 122 -18.63 -10.83 8.02
N ARG A 123 -19.34 -11.97 8.09
CA ARG A 123 -19.42 -12.95 6.97
C ARG A 123 -20.26 -12.51 5.78
N GLN A 124 -20.97 -11.39 5.85
CA GLN A 124 -21.95 -10.98 4.83
C GLN A 124 -21.48 -9.91 3.85
N VAL A 125 -20.36 -9.21 4.13
CA VAL A 125 -19.87 -8.13 3.24
C VAL A 125 -18.39 -8.38 2.94
N ASP A 126 -18.14 -9.26 1.96
CA ASP A 126 -16.76 -9.54 1.53
C ASP A 126 -16.15 -8.40 0.72
N SER A 127 -16.98 -7.62 -0.01
CA SER A 127 -16.50 -6.52 -0.85
C SER A 127 -17.60 -5.49 -1.08
N PHE A 128 -17.23 -4.21 -1.00
CA PHE A 128 -18.10 -3.08 -1.31
C PHE A 128 -17.27 -1.88 -1.81
N SER A 129 -17.93 -0.89 -2.36
CA SER A 129 -17.32 0.40 -2.66
C SER A 129 -18.12 1.53 -2.04
N GLN A 130 -17.43 2.61 -1.66
CA GLN A 130 -18.02 3.75 -0.97
C GLN A 130 -17.24 5.02 -1.32
N ASP A 131 -17.97 6.11 -1.51
CA ASP A 131 -17.36 7.43 -1.63
C ASP A 131 -16.98 7.93 -0.24
N LEU A 132 -15.71 8.28 -0.08
CA LEU A 132 -15.07 8.62 1.18
C LEU A 132 -14.66 10.09 1.20
N ASP A 133 -14.98 10.79 2.27
CA ASP A 133 -14.41 12.10 2.56
C ASP A 133 -13.04 11.90 3.21
N LEU A 134 -11.99 12.13 2.43
CA LEU A 134 -10.61 11.95 2.86
C LEU A 134 -9.89 13.29 2.89
N ALA A 135 -9.36 13.69 4.06
CA ALA A 135 -8.41 14.79 4.12
C ALA A 135 -7.08 14.35 3.46
N PRO A 136 -6.42 15.20 2.70
CA PRO A 136 -6.68 16.62 2.42
C PRO A 136 -7.40 16.87 1.07
N PHE A 137 -8.32 16.01 0.63
CA PHE A 137 -8.95 16.09 -0.69
C PHE A 137 -10.24 16.92 -0.64
N ASP A 138 -10.43 17.77 -1.65
CA ASP A 138 -11.62 18.67 -1.75
C ASP A 138 -12.86 17.96 -2.32
N SER A 139 -12.74 16.72 -2.77
CA SER A 139 -13.84 15.93 -3.33
C SER A 139 -13.74 14.47 -2.87
N PRO A 140 -14.89 13.76 -2.79
CA PRO A 140 -14.92 12.37 -2.37
C PRO A 140 -13.96 11.49 -3.18
N PHE A 141 -13.40 10.49 -2.51
CA PHE A 141 -12.55 9.45 -3.08
C PHE A 141 -13.34 8.14 -3.16
N HIS A 142 -13.39 7.50 -4.33
CA HIS A 142 -14.07 6.21 -4.47
C HIS A 142 -13.21 5.09 -3.88
N GLY A 143 -13.53 4.64 -2.66
CA GLY A 143 -12.83 3.57 -1.96
C GLY A 143 -13.40 2.19 -2.31
N VAL A 144 -12.53 1.26 -2.72
CA VAL A 144 -12.89 -0.14 -2.97
C VAL A 144 -12.39 -1.00 -1.81
N PHE A 145 -13.30 -1.68 -1.12
CA PHE A 145 -13.03 -2.52 0.03
C PHE A 145 -13.20 -3.99 -0.34
N ILE A 146 -12.21 -4.82 -0.06
CA ILE A 146 -12.23 -6.26 -0.30
C ILE A 146 -11.75 -6.94 0.98
N ARG A 147 -12.66 -7.61 1.72
CA ARG A 147 -12.37 -8.22 3.02
C ARG A 147 -11.52 -7.31 3.91
N ALA A 148 -11.90 -6.03 3.95
CA ALA A 148 -11.12 -4.98 4.57
C ALA A 148 -10.91 -5.21 6.07
N PRO A 149 -9.74 -4.84 6.62
CA PRO A 149 -9.53 -4.82 8.06
C PRO A 149 -10.20 -3.58 8.68
N ILE A 150 -10.37 -3.60 10.00
CA ILE A 150 -10.72 -2.42 10.80
C ILE A 150 -9.49 -1.94 11.54
N ILE A 151 -9.23 -0.62 11.48
CA ILE A 151 -8.19 0.05 12.27
C ILE A 151 -8.84 0.61 13.53
N GLU A 152 -8.28 0.25 14.68
CA GLU A 152 -8.63 0.82 15.99
C GLU A 152 -7.44 1.65 16.49
N ALA A 153 -7.63 2.97 16.48
CA ALA A 153 -6.64 3.88 17.06
C ALA A 153 -6.91 4.03 18.56
N PRO A 154 -5.90 3.87 19.42
CA PRO A 154 -6.07 4.07 20.85
C PRO A 154 -6.58 5.49 21.16
N PRO A 155 -7.47 5.69 22.14
CA PRO A 155 -7.91 7.02 22.54
C PRO A 155 -6.71 7.89 22.95
N GLY A 156 -6.67 9.14 22.44
CA GLY A 156 -5.58 10.07 22.77
C GLY A 156 -4.27 9.80 22.07
N ASN A 157 -4.23 8.91 21.07
CA ASN A 157 -3.03 8.67 20.26
C ASN A 157 -2.74 9.89 19.36
N SER A 158 -1.92 10.81 19.86
CA SER A 158 -1.50 12.02 19.14
C SER A 158 -0.58 11.75 17.95
N ASP A 159 -0.03 10.53 17.86
CA ASP A 159 0.93 10.15 16.80
C ASP A 159 0.23 9.72 15.51
N CYS A 160 -1.11 9.58 15.54
CA CYS A 160 -1.92 9.14 14.42
C CYS A 160 -2.90 10.23 13.98
N GLU A 161 -2.72 10.69 12.74
CA GLU A 161 -3.64 11.58 12.05
C GLU A 161 -4.65 10.74 11.25
N ILE A 162 -5.94 10.83 11.62
CA ILE A 162 -7.01 10.14 10.89
C ILE A 162 -7.39 11.02 9.70
N LEU A 163 -7.13 10.55 8.48
CA LEU A 163 -7.40 11.27 7.24
C LEU A 163 -8.77 10.92 6.63
N GLY A 164 -9.42 9.89 7.10
CA GLY A 164 -10.77 9.52 6.68
C GLY A 164 -11.37 8.40 7.50
N LYS A 165 -12.70 8.39 7.60
CA LYS A 165 -13.48 7.37 8.32
C LYS A 165 -14.61 6.83 7.47
N HIS A 166 -14.98 5.58 7.73
CA HIS A 166 -16.20 4.93 7.25
C HIS A 166 -16.86 4.22 8.43
N ASP A 167 -18.14 4.45 8.65
CA ASP A 167 -18.91 3.93 9.78
C ASP A 167 -18.18 4.13 11.14
N GLY A 168 -17.60 5.32 11.33
CA GLY A 168 -16.87 5.68 12.54
C GLY A 168 -15.44 5.14 12.64
N ASN A 169 -15.05 4.16 11.83
CA ASN A 169 -13.74 3.54 11.84
C ASN A 169 -12.76 4.26 10.89
N PRO A 170 -11.49 4.46 11.28
CA PRO A 170 -10.48 4.98 10.39
C PRO A 170 -10.28 4.08 9.17
N VAL A 171 -10.30 4.68 7.97
CA VAL A 171 -10.04 3.98 6.70
C VAL A 171 -8.79 4.48 5.99
N LEU A 172 -8.38 5.71 6.27
CA LEU A 172 -7.09 6.28 5.89
C LEU A 172 -6.48 6.96 7.11
N LEU A 173 -5.23 6.63 7.42
CA LEU A 173 -4.53 7.12 8.61
C LEU A 173 -3.06 7.33 8.27
N ARG A 174 -2.50 8.43 8.80
CA ARG A 174 -1.07 8.73 8.77
C ARG A 174 -0.49 8.67 10.18
N SER A 175 0.69 8.07 10.33
CA SER A 175 1.48 8.10 11.56
C SER A 175 2.95 8.37 11.21
N GLY A 176 3.39 9.61 11.36
CA GLY A 176 4.69 10.06 10.91
C GLY A 176 4.90 9.81 9.41
N GLN A 177 5.86 8.95 9.08
CA GLN A 177 6.17 8.54 7.70
C GLN A 177 5.32 7.35 7.19
N PHE A 178 4.44 6.81 8.01
CA PHE A 178 3.59 5.68 7.63
C PHE A 178 2.21 6.14 7.18
N LEU A 179 1.71 5.54 6.09
CA LEU A 179 0.35 5.73 5.58
C LEU A 179 -0.34 4.36 5.56
N LEU A 180 -1.53 4.27 6.12
CA LEU A 180 -2.34 3.05 6.16
C LEU A 180 -3.69 3.30 5.52
N ALA A 181 -4.11 2.43 4.59
CA ALA A 181 -5.46 2.40 4.05
C ALA A 181 -6.08 1.02 4.25
N THR A 182 -7.35 0.96 4.66
CA THR A 182 -8.09 -0.31 4.73
C THR A 182 -8.68 -0.73 3.40
N PHE A 183 -8.78 0.19 2.45
CA PHE A 183 -9.28 0.01 1.08
C PHE A 183 -8.14 -0.13 0.07
N HIS A 184 -8.52 -0.35 -1.19
CA HIS A 184 -7.62 -0.60 -2.33
C HIS A 184 -7.61 0.60 -3.29
N PRO A 185 -6.78 1.63 -3.09
CA PRO A 185 -6.71 2.78 -4.00
C PRO A 185 -6.19 2.43 -5.38
N GLU A 186 -5.45 1.33 -5.50
CA GLU A 186 -4.90 0.82 -6.76
C GLU A 186 -5.96 0.23 -7.71
N LEU A 187 -7.18 0.00 -7.21
CA LEU A 187 -8.29 -0.51 -8.01
C LEU A 187 -9.10 0.61 -8.68
N THR A 188 -8.73 1.86 -8.48
CA THR A 188 -9.39 3.02 -9.10
C THR A 188 -8.44 3.77 -10.02
N SER A 189 -8.99 4.64 -10.87
CA SER A 189 -8.18 5.55 -11.69
C SER A 189 -7.69 6.76 -10.91
N ASP A 190 -8.20 6.98 -9.70
CA ASP A 190 -7.87 8.12 -8.85
C ASP A 190 -6.51 7.93 -8.17
N LEU A 191 -5.57 8.78 -8.49
CA LEU A 191 -4.19 8.69 -8.01
C LEU A 191 -3.92 9.50 -6.75
N ARG A 192 -4.92 10.20 -6.18
CA ARG A 192 -4.71 11.14 -5.08
C ARG A 192 -4.05 10.51 -3.85
N VAL A 193 -4.42 9.28 -3.48
CA VAL A 193 -3.80 8.57 -2.34
C VAL A 193 -2.35 8.18 -2.64
N HIS A 194 -2.02 7.74 -3.87
CA HIS A 194 -0.64 7.47 -4.26
C HIS A 194 0.21 8.76 -4.29
N LYS A 195 -0.36 9.87 -4.78
CA LYS A 195 0.28 11.19 -4.74
C LYS A 195 0.55 11.65 -3.30
N LEU A 196 -0.40 11.47 -2.39
CA LEU A 196 -0.22 11.75 -0.97
C LEU A 196 0.98 10.95 -0.38
N PHE A 197 1.09 9.67 -0.72
CA PHE A 197 2.23 8.88 -0.30
C PHE A 197 3.55 9.38 -0.89
N LEU A 198 3.59 9.75 -2.18
CA LEU A 198 4.78 10.34 -2.80
C LEU A 198 5.20 11.65 -2.11
N GLN A 199 4.26 12.49 -1.69
CA GLN A 199 4.55 13.69 -0.89
C GLN A 199 5.19 13.34 0.46
N ILE A 200 4.72 12.29 1.14
CA ILE A 200 5.33 11.79 2.39
C ILE A 200 6.78 11.32 2.13
N CYS A 201 7.04 10.75 0.96
CA CYS A 201 8.39 10.34 0.54
C CYS A 201 9.30 11.51 0.11
N GLY A 202 8.78 12.76 0.09
CA GLY A 202 9.52 13.92 -0.44
C GLY A 202 9.70 13.88 -1.97
N VAL A 203 8.88 13.09 -2.67
CA VAL A 203 8.91 12.95 -4.12
C VAL A 203 7.91 13.92 -4.74
N THR A 204 8.43 14.99 -5.34
CA THR A 204 7.63 15.94 -6.11
C THR A 204 7.69 15.56 -7.59
N GLY A 205 6.75 14.73 -8.03
CA GLY A 205 6.62 14.36 -9.44
C GLY A 205 5.75 15.34 -10.20
N SER A 206 6.17 15.73 -11.41
CA SER A 206 5.27 16.36 -12.40
C SER A 206 4.36 15.26 -12.94
N CYS A 207 3.08 15.24 -12.51
CA CYS A 207 2.11 14.31 -13.07
C CYS A 207 1.64 14.82 -14.45
N ALA A 208 1.79 13.99 -15.47
CA ALA A 208 0.98 14.14 -16.68
C ALA A 208 -0.50 13.88 -16.31
N GLU A 209 -1.42 14.72 -16.79
CA GLU A 209 -2.84 14.47 -16.63
C GLU A 209 -3.22 13.13 -17.29
N PRO A 210 -4.08 12.30 -16.67
CA PRO A 210 -4.36 10.97 -17.16
C PRO A 210 -5.24 11.02 -18.42
N GLU A 211 -4.79 10.39 -19.49
CA GLU A 211 -5.74 9.81 -20.45
C GLU A 211 -6.48 8.67 -19.73
N VAL A 212 -7.80 8.75 -19.69
CA VAL A 212 -8.69 7.77 -19.04
C VAL A 212 -8.59 6.43 -19.78
N PRO A 213 -8.06 5.35 -19.18
CA PRO A 213 -8.19 4.03 -19.78
C PRO A 213 -9.61 3.51 -19.48
N GLY A 214 -10.32 3.16 -20.55
CA GLY A 214 -11.68 2.65 -20.46
C GLY A 214 -11.83 1.36 -19.62
N GLU A 215 -13.08 1.04 -19.31
CA GLU A 215 -13.66 -0.03 -18.48
C GLU A 215 -13.10 -1.46 -18.61
N ALA A 216 -12.09 -1.71 -19.44
CA ALA A 216 -11.54 -3.04 -19.71
C ALA A 216 -10.80 -3.69 -18.52
N ALA A 217 -10.29 -2.90 -17.57
CA ALA A 217 -9.49 -3.44 -16.45
C ALA A 217 -10.35 -4.08 -15.34
N VAL A 218 -11.61 -3.69 -15.22
CA VAL A 218 -12.52 -4.20 -14.15
C VAL A 218 -13.01 -5.61 -14.45
N ASN A 219 -13.10 -6.00 -15.73
CA ASN A 219 -13.60 -7.32 -16.14
C ASN A 219 -12.60 -8.47 -15.95
N LEU A 220 -11.30 -8.19 -15.94
CA LEU A 220 -10.27 -9.26 -15.82
C LEU A 220 -10.22 -9.90 -14.41
N LEU A 221 -10.72 -9.21 -13.39
CA LEU A 221 -10.72 -9.71 -11.99
C LEU A 221 -11.98 -10.46 -11.64
N ARG A 222 -13.09 -10.27 -12.40
CA ARG A 222 -14.33 -11.02 -12.20
C ARG A 222 -14.26 -12.46 -12.70
N GLU A 223 -13.45 -12.75 -13.70
CA GLU A 223 -13.34 -14.08 -14.32
C GLU A 223 -12.41 -15.06 -13.58
N LYS A 224 -11.66 -14.62 -12.58
CA LYS A 224 -10.73 -15.47 -11.79
C LYS A 224 -11.22 -15.80 -10.38
N SER A 225 -12.50 -15.56 -10.08
CA SER A 225 -13.13 -15.85 -8.78
C SER A 225 -14.29 -16.83 -8.90
N ILE A 226 -14.23 -17.77 -9.86
CA ILE A 226 -15.10 -18.96 -9.93
C ILE A 226 -14.22 -20.18 -9.73
#